data_08da43c27c74a21994c5d3cec8400c64
#
_entry.id   08da43c27c74a21994c5d3cec8400c64
#
_cell.length_a   1.000
_cell.length_b   1.000
_cell.length_c   1.000
_cell.angle_alpha   90.00
_cell.angle_beta   90.00
_cell.angle_gamma   90.00
#
_symmetry.space_group_name_H-M   'P 1'
#
loop_
_entity.id
_entity.type
_entity.pdbx_description
1 polymer ?
#
loop_
_entity_poly.entity_id
_entity_poly.type
_entity_poly.pdbx_seq_one_letter_code
_entity_poly.pdbx_strand_id
1 'polypeptide(L)'
;MTPEWLKSAMDGNQKGYEDVVVAEVAYSDDAKDCESYQKGHIPGAIYVGDVEVEDATGSEEGAYNLLSADVIEKNLLSHGITKDTKVVLYGGDISGTARVAYAYIWAGVEDVKIVNGGIDAWEKAGYETETKANEGTEAKDFGTTVPAHPEYWTSIEDAKDKVANDDNFKLVSIRSEEEWLGKTSGYNYMDKAGEPDGAVWGKGAKTAADVADFTNDDG
;
A
#
# COMPACT_ATOMS: atom_id res chain seq x y z
N MET A 1 13.10 -1.49 -0.62
CA MET A 1 14.28 -2.41 -0.76
C MET A 1 14.60 -2.66 -2.21
N THR A 2 15.81 -3.14 -2.56
CA THR A 2 16.16 -3.48 -3.94
C THR A 2 15.73 -4.91 -4.31
N PRO A 3 15.55 -5.23 -5.60
CA PRO A 3 15.30 -6.59 -6.07
C PRO A 3 16.38 -7.60 -5.63
N GLU A 4 17.66 -7.21 -5.63
CA GLU A 4 18.78 -8.07 -5.22
C GLU A 4 18.69 -8.44 -3.75
N TRP A 5 18.28 -7.49 -2.90
CA TRP A 5 18.09 -7.77 -1.49
C TRP A 5 16.95 -8.77 -1.29
N LEU A 6 15.81 -8.56 -1.99
CA LEU A 6 14.69 -9.50 -1.92
C LEU A 6 15.08 -10.89 -2.42
N LYS A 7 15.78 -10.97 -3.56
CA LYS A 7 16.28 -12.25 -4.07
C LYS A 7 17.18 -12.96 -3.04
N SER A 8 18.08 -12.21 -2.41
CA SER A 8 18.94 -12.73 -1.33
C SER A 8 18.13 -13.24 -0.13
N ALA A 9 17.02 -12.57 0.23
CA ALA A 9 16.12 -13.03 1.30
C ALA A 9 15.41 -14.33 0.91
N MET A 10 14.84 -14.38 -0.29
CA MET A 10 14.19 -15.58 -0.82
C MET A 10 15.14 -16.80 -0.93
N ASP A 11 16.43 -16.55 -1.16
CA ASP A 11 17.47 -17.58 -1.19
C ASP A 11 17.97 -17.99 0.22
N GLY A 12 17.37 -17.45 1.30
CA GLY A 12 17.71 -17.73 2.69
C GLY A 12 19.01 -17.06 3.17
N ASN A 13 19.52 -16.07 2.43
CA ASN A 13 20.79 -15.40 2.77
C ASN A 13 20.59 -14.13 3.63
N GLN A 14 19.33 -13.78 3.96
CA GLN A 14 19.00 -12.65 4.84
C GLN A 14 18.44 -13.18 6.16
N LYS A 15 19.23 -13.08 7.22
CA LYS A 15 18.84 -13.59 8.54
C LYS A 15 17.55 -12.91 9.02
N GLY A 16 16.58 -13.73 9.42
CA GLY A 16 15.26 -13.29 9.91
C GLY A 16 14.25 -13.04 8.80
N TYR A 17 14.57 -13.37 7.53
CA TYR A 17 13.70 -13.29 6.37
C TYR A 17 13.55 -14.62 5.64
N GLU A 18 13.84 -15.72 6.32
CA GLU A 18 13.78 -17.05 5.75
C GLU A 18 12.35 -17.44 5.30
N ASP A 19 11.34 -16.90 5.98
CA ASP A 19 9.92 -17.12 5.69
C ASP A 19 9.21 -15.83 5.24
N VAL A 20 9.91 -14.99 4.44
CA VAL A 20 9.33 -13.74 3.93
C VAL A 20 8.13 -14.01 3.03
N VAL A 21 7.02 -13.33 3.28
CA VAL A 21 5.86 -13.31 2.39
C VAL A 21 6.02 -12.19 1.38
N VAL A 22 6.03 -12.56 0.10
CA VAL A 22 6.06 -11.60 -1.02
C VAL A 22 4.66 -11.50 -1.61
N ALA A 23 4.18 -10.29 -1.88
CA ALA A 23 2.87 -10.09 -2.48
C ALA A 23 2.89 -9.04 -3.59
N GLU A 24 2.22 -9.36 -4.71
CA GLU A 24 1.88 -8.37 -5.73
C GLU A 24 0.58 -7.66 -5.36
N VAL A 25 0.62 -6.33 -5.38
CA VAL A 25 -0.54 -5.46 -5.12
C VAL A 25 -1.04 -4.90 -6.44
N ALA A 26 -2.35 -5.05 -6.70
CA ALA A 26 -2.98 -4.44 -7.87
C ALA A 26 -4.48 -4.13 -7.63
N TYR A 27 -5.07 -3.37 -8.57
CA TYR A 27 -6.47 -2.92 -8.55
C TYR A 27 -7.41 -3.93 -9.21
N SER A 28 -7.41 -5.16 -8.72
CA SER A 28 -8.31 -6.21 -9.19
C SER A 28 -8.82 -7.02 -8.01
N ASP A 29 -10.05 -7.49 -8.07
CA ASP A 29 -10.67 -8.23 -6.97
C ASP A 29 -10.04 -9.63 -6.76
N ASP A 30 -9.38 -10.18 -7.81
CA ASP A 30 -8.87 -11.54 -7.76
C ASP A 30 -7.61 -11.68 -8.65
N ALA A 31 -6.69 -12.54 -8.25
CA ALA A 31 -5.48 -12.91 -9.00
C ALA A 31 -5.76 -13.32 -10.45
N LYS A 32 -6.87 -14.02 -10.70
CA LYS A 32 -7.27 -14.48 -12.05
C LYS A 32 -7.68 -13.33 -12.97
N ASP A 33 -8.09 -12.19 -12.42
CA ASP A 33 -8.54 -11.01 -13.14
C ASP A 33 -7.42 -9.96 -13.27
N CYS A 34 -6.28 -10.19 -12.63
CA CYS A 34 -5.11 -9.31 -12.67
C CYS A 34 -4.16 -9.70 -13.81
N GLU A 35 -4.15 -8.90 -14.88
CA GLU A 35 -3.33 -9.19 -16.07
C GLU A 35 -1.83 -9.17 -15.77
N SER A 36 -1.34 -8.26 -14.90
CA SER A 36 0.07 -8.19 -14.54
C SER A 36 0.53 -9.46 -13.84
N TYR A 37 -0.21 -9.88 -12.80
CA TYR A 37 0.08 -11.10 -12.06
C TYR A 37 0.07 -12.36 -12.95
N GLN A 38 -0.89 -12.43 -13.89
CA GLN A 38 -1.01 -13.55 -14.82
C GLN A 38 0.11 -13.60 -15.86
N LYS A 39 0.65 -12.46 -16.27
CA LYS A 39 1.77 -12.39 -17.22
C LYS A 39 3.08 -12.85 -16.62
N GLY A 40 3.30 -12.55 -15.35
CA GLY A 40 4.49 -12.95 -14.63
C GLY A 40 4.69 -12.14 -13.36
N HIS A 41 4.88 -12.84 -12.27
CA HIS A 41 5.09 -12.26 -10.94
C HIS A 41 6.36 -12.84 -10.32
N ILE A 42 6.84 -12.23 -9.23
CA ILE A 42 8.01 -12.70 -8.48
C ILE A 42 7.69 -14.12 -7.96
N PRO A 43 8.57 -15.11 -8.15
CA PRO A 43 8.32 -16.48 -7.75
C PRO A 43 7.90 -16.61 -6.29
N GLY A 44 6.80 -17.34 -6.03
CA GLY A 44 6.22 -17.49 -4.70
C GLY A 44 5.36 -16.33 -4.22
N ALA A 45 5.29 -15.22 -4.97
CA ALA A 45 4.45 -14.09 -4.59
C ALA A 45 2.96 -14.47 -4.63
N ILE A 46 2.25 -14.12 -3.57
CA ILE A 46 0.78 -14.14 -3.53
C ILE A 46 0.22 -12.87 -4.18
N TYR A 47 -1.05 -12.89 -4.49
CA TYR A 47 -1.78 -11.71 -4.96
C TYR A 47 -2.52 -11.03 -3.81
N VAL A 48 -2.55 -9.71 -3.80
CA VAL A 48 -3.34 -8.89 -2.87
C VAL A 48 -4.05 -7.79 -3.66
N GLY A 49 -5.37 -7.77 -3.63
CA GLY A 49 -6.17 -6.67 -4.18
C GLY A 49 -6.25 -5.50 -3.20
N ASP A 50 -6.33 -4.27 -3.72
CA ASP A 50 -6.59 -3.07 -2.91
C ASP A 50 -7.93 -3.15 -2.16
N VAL A 51 -8.92 -3.81 -2.75
CA VAL A 51 -10.23 -4.10 -2.15
C VAL A 51 -10.16 -4.91 -0.84
N GLU A 52 -9.02 -5.51 -0.55
CA GLU A 52 -8.81 -6.25 0.71
C GLU A 52 -8.54 -5.33 1.90
N VAL A 53 -8.18 -4.08 1.67
CA VAL A 53 -7.85 -3.11 2.73
C VAL A 53 -8.69 -1.85 2.68
N GLU A 54 -9.30 -1.53 1.54
CA GLU A 54 -10.09 -0.31 1.40
C GLU A 54 -11.38 -0.52 0.61
N ASP A 55 -12.32 0.40 0.81
CA ASP A 55 -13.54 0.48 0.01
C ASP A 55 -13.24 1.18 -1.32
N ALA A 56 -13.00 0.40 -2.36
CA ALA A 56 -12.67 0.87 -3.70
C ALA A 56 -13.91 1.20 -4.57
N THR A 57 -15.08 1.43 -3.98
CA THR A 57 -16.32 1.66 -4.72
C THR A 57 -16.40 3.02 -5.43
N GLY A 58 -15.36 3.83 -5.35
CA GLY A 58 -15.22 5.06 -6.14
C GLY A 58 -15.78 6.33 -5.47
N SER A 59 -16.68 7.06 -6.11
CA SER A 59 -17.07 8.43 -5.73
C SER A 59 -18.10 8.55 -4.61
N GLU A 60 -18.48 7.46 -3.96
CA GLU A 60 -19.48 7.49 -2.88
C GLU A 60 -18.85 7.91 -1.54
N GLU A 61 -19.70 8.34 -0.60
CA GLU A 61 -19.26 8.65 0.77
C GLU A 61 -18.69 7.38 1.42
N GLY A 62 -17.45 7.44 1.87
CA GLY A 62 -16.72 6.29 2.41
C GLY A 62 -15.75 5.61 1.44
N ALA A 63 -15.82 5.94 0.15
CA ALA A 63 -14.90 5.43 -0.85
C ALA A 63 -13.44 5.69 -0.46
N TYR A 64 -12.60 4.68 -0.70
CA TYR A 64 -11.18 4.69 -0.34
C TYR A 64 -10.86 4.82 1.16
N ASN A 65 -11.86 4.70 2.04
CA ASN A 65 -11.59 4.51 3.47
C ASN A 65 -11.04 3.11 3.72
N LEU A 66 -10.28 2.96 4.81
CA LEU A 66 -9.92 1.62 5.27
C LEU A 66 -11.19 0.82 5.59
N LEU A 67 -11.18 -0.45 5.24
CA LEU A 67 -12.19 -1.40 5.70
C LEU A 67 -12.14 -1.52 7.23
N SER A 68 -13.16 -2.12 7.81
CA SER A 68 -13.17 -2.36 9.25
C SER A 68 -12.02 -3.28 9.68
N ALA A 69 -11.58 -3.09 10.91
CA ALA A 69 -10.44 -3.81 11.47
C ALA A 69 -10.58 -5.34 11.39
N ASP A 70 -11.78 -5.85 11.65
CA ASP A 70 -12.10 -7.27 11.59
C ASP A 70 -12.03 -7.84 10.15
N VAL A 71 -12.39 -7.04 9.15
CA VAL A 71 -12.27 -7.43 7.74
C VAL A 71 -10.81 -7.47 7.32
N ILE A 72 -10.03 -6.43 7.65
CA ILE A 72 -8.58 -6.38 7.35
C ILE A 72 -7.85 -7.52 8.07
N GLU A 73 -8.14 -7.77 9.35
CA GLU A 73 -7.57 -8.90 10.09
C GLU A 73 -7.86 -10.24 9.40
N LYS A 74 -9.11 -10.47 9.02
CA LYS A 74 -9.51 -11.69 8.32
C LYS A 74 -8.74 -11.86 7.00
N ASN A 75 -8.61 -10.79 6.21
CA ASN A 75 -7.89 -10.84 4.94
C ASN A 75 -6.39 -11.12 5.15
N LEU A 76 -5.75 -10.46 6.12
CA LEU A 76 -4.36 -10.76 6.51
C LEU A 76 -4.17 -12.22 6.90
N LEU A 77 -5.05 -12.74 7.75
CA LEU A 77 -4.99 -14.13 8.20
C LEU A 77 -5.20 -15.14 7.06
N SER A 78 -6.05 -14.84 6.08
CA SER A 78 -6.26 -15.72 4.92
C SER A 78 -4.99 -15.89 4.08
N HIS A 79 -4.12 -14.88 4.06
CA HIS A 79 -2.82 -14.91 3.42
C HIS A 79 -1.69 -15.46 4.33
N GLY A 80 -2.00 -15.84 5.57
CA GLY A 80 -1.02 -16.29 6.56
C GLY A 80 -0.20 -15.15 7.16
N ILE A 81 -0.67 -13.92 7.02
CA ILE A 81 0.01 -12.73 7.53
C ILE A 81 -0.44 -12.45 8.97
N THR A 82 0.53 -12.37 9.86
CA THR A 82 0.36 -12.04 11.29
C THR A 82 1.22 -10.84 11.66
N LYS A 83 1.15 -10.35 12.87
CA LYS A 83 1.98 -9.23 13.33
C LYS A 83 3.48 -9.47 13.16
N ASP A 84 3.94 -10.72 13.28
CA ASP A 84 5.36 -11.10 13.21
C ASP A 84 5.84 -11.47 11.80
N THR A 85 4.92 -11.53 10.83
CA THR A 85 5.24 -11.89 9.44
C THR A 85 6.09 -10.79 8.79
N LYS A 86 7.17 -11.19 8.12
CA LYS A 86 7.97 -10.28 7.27
C LYS A 86 7.29 -10.18 5.91
N VAL A 87 6.81 -9.02 5.55
CA VAL A 87 6.04 -8.81 4.31
C VAL A 87 6.82 -7.90 3.36
N VAL A 88 6.89 -8.32 2.11
CA VAL A 88 7.44 -7.52 1.02
C VAL A 88 6.39 -7.36 -0.05
N LEU A 89 5.99 -6.12 -0.30
CA LEU A 89 5.00 -5.75 -1.29
C LEU A 89 5.66 -5.19 -2.55
N TYR A 90 5.04 -5.40 -3.69
CA TYR A 90 5.37 -4.71 -4.94
C TYR A 90 4.09 -4.59 -5.78
N GLY A 91 4.11 -3.69 -6.76
CA GLY A 91 2.97 -3.50 -7.68
C GLY A 91 3.35 -2.55 -8.80
N GLY A 92 2.49 -2.44 -9.79
CA GLY A 92 2.65 -1.52 -10.91
C GLY A 92 2.37 -0.05 -10.53
N ASP A 93 1.63 0.17 -9.44
CA ASP A 93 1.38 1.47 -8.86
C ASP A 93 1.94 1.53 -7.43
N ILE A 94 2.90 2.42 -7.24
CA ILE A 94 3.51 2.64 -5.93
C ILE A 94 2.52 3.20 -4.92
N SER A 95 1.55 4.01 -5.34
CA SER A 95 0.54 4.60 -4.44
C SER A 95 -0.37 3.54 -3.86
N GLY A 96 -0.89 2.63 -4.69
CA GLY A 96 -1.70 1.49 -4.25
C GLY A 96 -0.89 0.52 -3.38
N THR A 97 0.36 0.23 -3.78
CA THR A 97 1.26 -0.61 -2.98
C THR A 97 1.53 0.00 -1.60
N ALA A 98 1.79 1.30 -1.52
CA ALA A 98 2.00 2.01 -0.28
C ALA A 98 0.72 2.07 0.58
N ARG A 99 -0.45 2.14 -0.05
CA ARG A 99 -1.75 2.10 0.64
C ARG A 99 -1.95 0.77 1.35
N VAL A 100 -1.68 -0.35 0.69
CA VAL A 100 -1.74 -1.68 1.31
C VAL A 100 -0.69 -1.81 2.42
N ALA A 101 0.55 -1.37 2.18
CA ALA A 101 1.60 -1.36 3.19
C ALA A 101 1.19 -0.58 4.45
N TYR A 102 0.57 0.60 4.25
CA TYR A 102 0.05 1.41 5.35
C TYR A 102 -1.04 0.68 6.15
N ALA A 103 -1.99 0.04 5.47
CA ALA A 103 -3.05 -0.72 6.12
C ALA A 103 -2.50 -1.88 6.97
N TYR A 104 -1.46 -2.55 6.47
CA TYR A 104 -0.78 -3.63 7.18
C TYR A 104 -0.06 -3.13 8.44
N ILE A 105 0.65 -2.00 8.32
CA ILE A 105 1.30 -1.35 9.48
C ILE A 105 0.24 -0.87 10.49
N TRP A 106 -0.84 -0.25 10.03
CA TRP A 106 -1.96 0.16 10.89
C TRP A 106 -2.57 -1.04 11.63
N ALA A 107 -2.74 -2.17 10.95
CA ALA A 107 -3.22 -3.40 11.57
C ALA A 107 -2.26 -3.93 12.65
N GLY A 108 -0.94 -3.77 12.46
CA GLY A 108 0.08 -4.19 13.43
C GLY A 108 1.14 -5.13 12.88
N VAL A 109 1.25 -5.26 11.54
CA VAL A 109 2.38 -5.99 10.93
C VAL A 109 3.66 -5.20 11.16
N GLU A 110 4.62 -5.77 11.87
CA GLU A 110 5.81 -5.05 12.35
C GLU A 110 6.87 -4.79 11.28
N ASP A 111 6.91 -5.61 10.23
CA ASP A 111 7.93 -5.50 9.18
C ASP A 111 7.31 -5.60 7.79
N VAL A 112 7.00 -4.43 7.22
CA VAL A 112 6.46 -4.29 5.86
C VAL A 112 7.46 -3.51 5.02
N LYS A 113 7.83 -4.04 3.87
CA LYS A 113 8.74 -3.41 2.92
C LYS A 113 8.14 -3.37 1.52
N ILE A 114 8.62 -2.44 0.70
CA ILE A 114 8.23 -2.31 -0.71
C ILE A 114 9.47 -2.50 -1.59
N VAL A 115 9.31 -3.24 -2.70
CA VAL A 115 10.36 -3.38 -3.72
C VAL A 115 10.43 -2.11 -4.55
N ASN A 116 11.59 -1.46 -4.52
CA ASN A 116 11.82 -0.28 -5.34
C ASN A 116 11.83 -0.65 -6.84
N GLY A 117 10.96 0.01 -7.61
CA GLY A 117 10.78 -0.24 -9.04
C GLY A 117 9.96 -1.49 -9.39
N GLY A 118 9.37 -2.17 -8.39
CA GLY A 118 8.40 -3.25 -8.61
C GLY A 118 8.92 -4.39 -9.47
N ILE A 119 8.01 -4.97 -10.27
CA ILE A 119 8.32 -6.10 -11.16
C ILE A 119 9.32 -5.70 -12.25
N ASP A 120 9.25 -4.48 -12.77
CA ASP A 120 10.15 -4.02 -13.84
C ASP A 120 11.61 -4.01 -13.36
N ALA A 121 11.85 -3.59 -12.11
CA ALA A 121 13.19 -3.62 -11.53
C ALA A 121 13.69 -5.04 -11.28
N TRP A 122 12.78 -5.96 -10.87
CA TRP A 122 13.08 -7.38 -10.71
C TRP A 122 13.53 -8.02 -12.03
N GLU A 123 12.77 -7.81 -13.10
CA GLU A 123 13.09 -8.31 -14.44
C GLU A 123 14.38 -7.68 -15.01
N LYS A 124 14.57 -6.36 -14.80
CA LYS A 124 15.78 -5.64 -15.19
C LYS A 124 17.04 -6.16 -14.49
N ALA A 125 16.90 -6.64 -13.25
CA ALA A 125 17.97 -7.31 -12.52
C ALA A 125 18.26 -8.73 -13.06
N GLY A 126 17.48 -9.22 -14.04
CA GLY A 126 17.67 -10.51 -14.69
C GLY A 126 17.10 -11.69 -13.93
N TYR A 127 16.18 -11.46 -12.99
CA TYR A 127 15.54 -12.52 -12.23
C TYR A 127 14.32 -13.07 -12.95
N GLU A 128 14.07 -14.36 -12.77
CA GLU A 128 12.94 -15.07 -13.39
C GLU A 128 11.62 -14.66 -12.72
N THR A 129 10.54 -14.78 -13.49
CA THR A 129 9.16 -14.65 -13.03
C THR A 129 8.43 -16.00 -13.18
N GLU A 130 7.31 -16.14 -12.51
CA GLU A 130 6.42 -17.27 -12.69
C GLU A 130 4.98 -16.81 -12.97
N THR A 131 4.15 -17.73 -13.50
CA THR A 131 2.74 -17.47 -13.85
C THR A 131 1.76 -18.31 -13.04
N LYS A 132 2.27 -19.23 -12.22
CA LYS A 132 1.44 -20.07 -11.37
C LYS A 132 0.98 -19.28 -10.17
N ALA A 133 -0.34 -19.09 -10.03
CA ALA A 133 -0.89 -18.43 -8.85
C ALA A 133 -0.51 -19.15 -7.55
N ASN A 134 -0.11 -18.35 -6.57
CA ASN A 134 0.24 -18.81 -5.23
C ASN A 134 -0.82 -18.35 -4.23
N GLU A 135 -1.04 -19.15 -3.22
CA GLU A 135 -1.94 -18.87 -2.12
C GLU A 135 -1.16 -18.89 -0.81
N GLY A 136 -1.49 -18.00 0.12
CA GLY A 136 -0.97 -18.05 1.48
C GLY A 136 -1.53 -19.24 2.24
N THR A 137 -0.89 -19.62 3.33
CA THR A 137 -1.42 -20.60 4.27
C THR A 137 -2.12 -19.86 5.39
N GLU A 138 -3.43 -20.05 5.51
CA GLU A 138 -4.25 -19.34 6.51
C GLU A 138 -3.68 -19.48 7.94
N ALA A 139 -3.49 -18.33 8.60
CA ALA A 139 -3.16 -18.24 10.01
C ALA A 139 -4.44 -18.12 10.86
N LYS A 140 -4.34 -18.52 12.14
CA LYS A 140 -5.51 -18.58 13.04
C LYS A 140 -5.57 -17.43 14.02
N ASP A 141 -4.46 -16.78 14.26
CA ASP A 141 -4.30 -15.73 15.28
C ASP A 141 -3.34 -14.68 14.73
N PHE A 142 -3.77 -13.43 14.72
CA PHE A 142 -2.94 -12.33 14.25
C PHE A 142 -1.81 -11.99 15.24
N GLY A 143 -1.98 -12.32 16.51
CA GLY A 143 -0.99 -12.12 17.56
C GLY A 143 -1.10 -10.79 18.32
N THR A 144 -2.04 -9.92 17.94
CA THR A 144 -2.39 -8.70 18.67
C THR A 144 -3.81 -8.25 18.30
N THR A 145 -4.35 -7.27 19.03
CA THR A 145 -5.62 -6.65 18.65
C THR A 145 -5.43 -5.77 17.41
N VAL A 146 -6.32 -5.92 16.43
CA VAL A 146 -6.34 -5.08 15.23
C VAL A 146 -7.36 -3.96 15.40
N PRO A 147 -7.02 -2.68 15.13
CA PRO A 147 -5.68 -2.22 14.77
C PRO A 147 -4.75 -2.08 15.98
N ALA A 148 -3.46 -2.38 15.79
CA ALA A 148 -2.45 -2.11 16.79
C ALA A 148 -2.08 -0.62 16.87
N HIS A 149 -2.28 0.11 15.74
CA HIS A 149 -1.95 1.53 15.59
C HIS A 149 -3.15 2.37 15.17
N PRO A 150 -4.22 2.46 15.98
CA PRO A 150 -5.41 3.23 15.62
C PRO A 150 -5.11 4.72 15.37
N GLU A 151 -4.07 5.27 15.99
CA GLU A 151 -3.64 6.66 15.84
C GLU A 151 -3.08 7.00 14.44
N TYR A 152 -2.77 6.01 13.62
CA TYR A 152 -2.29 6.25 12.26
C TYR A 152 -3.42 6.57 11.28
N TRP A 153 -4.66 6.41 11.68
CA TRP A 153 -5.81 6.76 10.86
C TRP A 153 -6.70 7.79 11.59
N THR A 154 -7.28 8.71 10.84
CA THR A 154 -8.25 9.67 11.37
C THR A 154 -9.43 9.82 10.41
N SER A 155 -10.61 9.95 10.95
CA SER A 155 -11.82 10.21 10.16
C SER A 155 -11.81 11.65 9.60
N ILE A 156 -12.65 11.89 8.59
CA ILE A 156 -12.86 13.25 8.05
C ILE A 156 -13.40 14.18 9.15
N GLU A 157 -14.28 13.70 10.00
CA GLU A 157 -14.88 14.48 11.10
C GLU A 157 -13.83 14.84 12.16
N ASP A 158 -13.03 13.88 12.60
CA ASP A 158 -11.94 14.10 13.54
C ASP A 158 -10.88 15.04 12.96
N ALA A 159 -10.53 14.89 11.68
CA ALA A 159 -9.59 15.78 11.03
C ALA A 159 -10.11 17.22 10.95
N LYS A 160 -11.41 17.42 10.63
CA LYS A 160 -12.05 18.74 10.65
C LYS A 160 -12.03 19.37 12.04
N ASP A 161 -12.36 18.59 13.07
CA ASP A 161 -12.33 19.09 14.46
C ASP A 161 -10.91 19.48 14.88
N LYS A 162 -9.92 18.63 14.59
CA LYS A 162 -8.51 18.89 14.90
C LYS A 162 -7.98 20.12 14.17
N VAL A 163 -8.29 20.30 12.88
CA VAL A 163 -7.90 21.49 12.12
C VAL A 163 -8.49 22.76 12.74
N ALA A 164 -9.73 22.68 13.23
CA ALA A 164 -10.42 23.84 13.81
C ALA A 164 -10.00 24.18 15.23
N ASN A 165 -9.61 23.20 16.04
CA ASN A 165 -9.52 23.33 17.50
C ASN A 165 -8.15 22.95 18.10
N ASP A 166 -7.22 22.39 17.31
CA ASP A 166 -5.88 22.01 17.79
C ASP A 166 -4.78 22.74 17.00
N ASP A 167 -4.17 23.74 17.59
CA ASP A 167 -3.09 24.52 16.99
C ASP A 167 -1.85 23.66 16.62
N ASN A 168 -1.67 22.50 17.25
CA ASN A 168 -0.56 21.58 16.99
C ASN A 168 -0.87 20.61 15.86
N PHE A 169 -2.14 20.44 15.48
CA PHE A 169 -2.52 19.60 14.35
C PHE A 169 -2.31 20.32 13.02
N LYS A 170 -1.73 19.63 12.05
CA LYS A 170 -1.56 20.14 10.69
C LYS A 170 -2.07 19.11 9.69
N LEU A 171 -3.06 19.50 8.89
CA LEU A 171 -3.49 18.73 7.73
C LEU A 171 -2.50 19.02 6.58
N VAL A 172 -1.68 18.04 6.25
CA VAL A 172 -0.65 18.19 5.21
C VAL A 172 -1.16 17.55 3.92
N SER A 173 -1.38 18.36 2.88
CA SER A 173 -1.69 17.88 1.55
C SER A 173 -0.41 17.44 0.85
N ILE A 174 -0.37 16.18 0.41
CA ILE A 174 0.73 15.62 -0.40
C ILE A 174 0.41 15.58 -1.89
N ARG A 175 -0.64 16.27 -2.32
CA ARG A 175 -1.08 16.35 -3.71
C ARG A 175 -0.08 17.11 -4.59
N SER A 176 -0.21 16.97 -5.90
CA SER A 176 0.61 17.69 -6.86
C SER A 176 0.42 19.21 -6.76
N GLU A 177 1.36 19.99 -7.30
CA GLU A 177 1.27 21.45 -7.31
C GLU A 177 0.03 21.97 -8.04
N GLU A 178 -0.37 21.32 -9.13
CA GLU A 178 -1.54 21.72 -9.90
C GLU A 178 -2.84 21.49 -9.15
N GLU A 179 -2.95 20.39 -8.44
CA GLU A 179 -4.08 20.08 -7.57
C GLU A 179 -4.14 21.03 -6.37
N TRP A 180 -2.99 21.26 -5.72
CA TRP A 180 -2.86 22.23 -4.63
C TRP A 180 -3.30 23.64 -5.03
N LEU A 181 -2.95 24.07 -6.24
CA LEU A 181 -3.34 25.37 -6.78
C LEU A 181 -4.79 25.40 -7.30
N GLY A 182 -5.53 24.30 -7.23
CA GLY A 182 -6.90 24.20 -7.69
C GLY A 182 -7.06 24.28 -9.20
N LYS A 183 -6.02 24.01 -9.99
CA LYS A 183 -6.07 23.96 -11.45
C LYS A 183 -6.77 22.71 -11.98
N THR A 184 -6.71 21.64 -11.25
CA THR A 184 -7.35 20.34 -11.52
C THR A 184 -7.73 19.66 -10.23
N SER A 185 -8.70 18.75 -10.28
CA SER A 185 -8.98 17.84 -9.17
C SER A 185 -8.01 16.66 -9.12
N GLY A 186 -7.31 16.37 -10.23
CA GLY A 186 -6.47 15.18 -10.38
C GLY A 186 -7.25 13.90 -10.65
N TYR A 187 -8.59 13.94 -10.61
CA TYR A 187 -9.45 12.76 -10.72
C TYR A 187 -10.49 12.94 -11.81
N ASN A 188 -10.90 11.86 -12.46
CA ASN A 188 -11.93 11.85 -13.50
C ASN A 188 -13.38 11.74 -12.96
N TYR A 189 -13.52 11.44 -11.66
CA TYR A 189 -14.80 11.28 -10.97
C TYR A 189 -15.11 12.43 -9.99
N MET A 190 -14.23 13.43 -9.89
CA MET A 190 -14.39 14.57 -8.99
C MET A 190 -14.19 15.88 -9.77
N ASP A 191 -15.23 16.67 -9.88
CA ASP A 191 -15.18 17.98 -10.58
C ASP A 191 -14.57 19.10 -9.71
N LYS A 192 -14.68 18.98 -8.38
CA LYS A 192 -14.25 20.02 -7.46
C LYS A 192 -12.74 19.96 -7.24
N ALA A 193 -12.06 21.02 -7.65
CA ALA A 193 -10.65 21.23 -7.38
C ALA A 193 -10.41 22.09 -6.13
N GLY A 194 -9.19 22.02 -5.58
CA GLY A 194 -8.78 22.78 -4.39
C GLY A 194 -8.50 21.88 -3.19
N GLU A 195 -8.25 22.49 -2.05
CA GLU A 195 -7.85 21.85 -0.81
C GLU A 195 -8.84 22.13 0.32
N PRO A 196 -8.89 21.29 1.35
CA PRO A 196 -9.64 21.61 2.56
C PRO A 196 -9.08 22.87 3.24
N ASP A 197 -9.98 23.66 3.83
CA ASP A 197 -9.57 24.84 4.62
C ASP A 197 -8.61 24.43 5.74
N GLY A 198 -7.52 25.20 5.92
CA GLY A 198 -6.50 24.93 6.93
C GLY A 198 -5.43 23.92 6.52
N ALA A 199 -5.53 23.32 5.35
CA ALA A 199 -4.47 22.47 4.85
C ALA A 199 -3.20 23.25 4.55
N VAL A 200 -2.04 22.60 4.69
CA VAL A 200 -0.73 23.11 4.26
C VAL A 200 -0.16 22.19 3.18
N TRP A 201 0.52 22.77 2.19
CA TRP A 201 1.08 21.95 1.12
C TRP A 201 2.39 21.30 1.53
N GLY A 202 2.43 19.98 1.49
CA GLY A 202 3.61 19.15 1.77
C GLY A 202 4.56 18.99 0.58
N LYS A 203 4.27 19.66 -0.56
CA LYS A 203 5.09 19.63 -1.78
C LYS A 203 5.32 18.18 -2.27
N GLY A 204 4.22 17.41 -2.38
CA GLY A 204 4.27 16.00 -2.73
C GLY A 204 5.01 15.76 -4.03
N ALA A 205 4.47 16.22 -5.16
CA ALA A 205 5.10 16.09 -6.47
C ALA A 205 4.64 17.21 -7.40
N LYS A 206 5.30 17.41 -8.54
CA LYS A 206 4.77 18.30 -9.58
C LYS A 206 3.61 17.67 -10.30
N THR A 207 3.74 16.41 -10.65
CA THR A 207 2.69 15.59 -11.27
C THR A 207 2.58 14.26 -10.53
N ALA A 208 1.48 13.53 -10.74
CA ALA A 208 1.33 12.19 -10.19
C ALA A 208 2.41 11.21 -10.68
N ALA A 209 2.95 11.43 -11.88
CA ALA A 209 4.05 10.64 -12.42
C ALA A 209 5.38 10.84 -11.65
N ASP A 210 5.54 11.99 -10.99
CA ASP A 210 6.76 12.33 -10.24
C ASP A 210 6.77 11.68 -8.84
N VAL A 211 5.74 10.95 -8.45
CA VAL A 211 5.70 10.20 -7.18
C VAL A 211 6.83 9.18 -7.10
N ALA A 212 7.30 8.68 -8.23
CA ALA A 212 8.49 7.83 -8.30
C ALA A 212 9.76 8.49 -7.75
N ASP A 213 9.82 9.82 -7.70
CA ASP A 213 10.95 10.57 -7.15
C ASP A 213 11.06 10.46 -5.61
N PHE A 214 10.04 9.94 -4.94
CA PHE A 214 10.11 9.60 -3.50
C PHE A 214 10.84 8.29 -3.24
N THR A 215 11.00 7.46 -4.25
CA THR A 215 11.80 6.25 -4.19
C THR A 215 13.10 6.54 -4.93
N ASN A 216 14.15 6.95 -4.22
CA ASN A 216 15.45 7.10 -4.83
C ASN A 216 16.12 5.74 -5.06
N ASP A 217 17.07 5.70 -5.99
CA ASP A 217 17.80 4.49 -6.38
C ASP A 217 18.63 3.88 -5.23
N ASP A 218 18.75 4.58 -4.12
CA ASP A 218 19.54 4.15 -2.96
C ASP A 218 18.70 3.36 -1.93
N GLY A 219 17.37 3.23 -2.14
CA GLY A 219 16.46 2.40 -1.32
C GLY A 219 16.08 3.04 -0.01
#